data_3b62c6eed85d42ac1db8b99539720f05
#
_entry.id   3b62c6eed85d42ac1db8b99539720f05
#
_cell.length_a   1.000
_cell.length_b   1.000
_cell.length_c   1.000
_cell.angle_alpha   90.00
_cell.angle_beta   90.00
_cell.angle_gamma   90.00
#
_symmetry.space_group_name_H-M   'P 1'
#
loop_
_entity.id
_entity.type
_entity.pdbx_description
1 polymer ?
#
loop_
_entity_poly.entity_id
_entity_poly.type
_entity_poly.pdbx_seq_one_letter_code
_entity_poly.pdbx_strand_id
1 'polypeptide(L)'
;GAYMYNQVENGKTYTRIEMPDARVLDIKGEPALPYYNDLLAITSEKNVSVKVVSSSYKEYSASAVLPAVGPYLETSKKPAVSESKVYTTNSFYPASTTQVEGVNTYRSLPYASVAVYPIQINPVTKRARCYTKITYRLTCDSKDGLKNLKSRKESLESFKEILSNPKAIDNLKDE
;
A
#
# COMPACT_ATOMS: atom_id res chain seq x y z
N GLY A 1 -15.82 -6.37 4.10
CA GLY A 1 -15.64 -5.36 5.14
C GLY A 1 -14.42 -5.62 6.00
N ALA A 2 -14.06 -4.64 6.80
CA ALA A 2 -12.98 -4.78 7.76
C ALA A 2 -13.43 -5.61 8.96
N TYR A 3 -12.55 -6.48 9.45
CA TYR A 3 -12.75 -7.22 10.69
C TYR A 3 -11.85 -6.61 11.77
N MET A 4 -12.42 -6.40 12.96
CA MET A 4 -11.70 -5.82 14.08
C MET A 4 -11.72 -6.78 15.27
N TYR A 5 -10.57 -6.99 15.88
CA TYR A 5 -10.42 -7.83 17.06
C TYR A 5 -9.69 -7.07 18.17
N ASN A 6 -9.99 -7.40 19.41
CA ASN A 6 -9.19 -6.92 20.54
C ASN A 6 -8.07 -7.92 20.82
N GLN A 7 -6.90 -7.39 21.14
CA GLN A 7 -5.73 -8.16 21.56
C GLN A 7 -5.03 -7.45 22.70
N VAL A 8 -4.74 -8.20 23.76
CA VAL A 8 -4.03 -7.66 24.94
C VAL A 8 -2.54 -7.97 24.81
N GLU A 9 -1.73 -6.91 24.90
CA GLU A 9 -0.27 -7.01 24.92
C GLU A 9 0.28 -6.08 26.00
N ASN A 10 1.16 -6.58 26.87
CA ASN A 10 1.75 -5.81 27.97
C ASN A 10 0.71 -5.10 28.85
N GLY A 11 -0.44 -5.74 29.10
CA GLY A 11 -1.53 -5.19 29.89
C GLY A 11 -2.37 -4.11 29.22
N LYS A 12 -2.09 -3.78 27.96
CA LYS A 12 -2.85 -2.82 27.15
C LYS A 12 -3.68 -3.54 26.10
N THR A 13 -4.93 -3.10 25.91
CA THR A 13 -5.80 -3.62 24.86
C THR A 13 -5.61 -2.83 23.58
N TYR A 14 -5.28 -3.55 22.52
CA TYR A 14 -5.13 -3.00 21.17
C TYR A 14 -6.23 -3.55 20.25
N THR A 15 -6.50 -2.82 19.18
CA THR A 15 -7.34 -3.27 18.08
C THR A 15 -6.47 -3.81 16.96
N ARG A 16 -6.78 -5.03 16.48
CA ARG A 16 -6.28 -5.57 15.22
C ARG A 16 -7.30 -5.30 14.14
N ILE A 17 -6.83 -4.86 12.97
CA ILE A 17 -7.66 -4.59 11.81
C ILE A 17 -7.22 -5.52 10.69
N GLU A 18 -8.17 -6.29 10.15
CA GLU A 18 -7.94 -7.14 8.99
C GLU A 18 -8.95 -6.79 7.89
N MET A 19 -8.49 -6.77 6.65
CA MET A 19 -9.33 -6.56 5.48
C MET A 19 -9.07 -7.67 4.48
N PRO A 20 -10.10 -8.20 3.81
CA PRO A 20 -9.93 -9.22 2.79
C PRO A 20 -8.96 -8.75 1.70
N ASP A 21 -8.06 -9.63 1.28
CA ASP A 21 -7.07 -9.39 0.22
C ASP A 21 -6.07 -8.26 0.50
N ALA A 22 -6.11 -7.66 1.69
CA ALA A 22 -5.15 -6.64 2.09
C ALA A 22 -3.92 -7.25 2.76
N ARG A 23 -2.79 -6.59 2.57
CA ARG A 23 -1.58 -6.82 3.35
C ARG A 23 -1.66 -6.01 4.63
N VAL A 24 -0.76 -6.28 5.57
CA VAL A 24 -0.66 -5.55 6.82
C VAL A 24 0.71 -4.91 6.90
N LEU A 25 0.75 -3.63 7.22
CA LEU A 25 1.99 -2.89 7.42
C LEU A 25 2.77 -3.54 8.57
N ASP A 26 4.04 -3.86 8.32
CA ASP A 26 4.89 -4.61 9.25
C ASP A 26 6.20 -3.87 9.56
N ILE A 27 6.07 -2.62 9.98
CA ILE A 27 7.19 -1.80 10.46
C ILE A 27 7.18 -1.83 11.98
N LYS A 28 8.27 -2.32 12.56
CA LYS A 28 8.38 -2.50 14.02
C LYS A 28 7.96 -1.26 14.79
N GLY A 29 7.01 -1.43 15.69
CA GLY A 29 6.51 -0.38 16.57
C GLY A 29 5.48 0.55 15.95
N GLU A 30 5.23 0.47 14.66
CA GLU A 30 4.23 1.28 13.98
C GLU A 30 2.89 0.55 13.89
N PRO A 31 1.76 1.28 13.78
CA PRO A 31 0.46 0.64 13.70
C PRO A 31 0.34 -0.33 12.53
N ALA A 32 -0.09 -1.56 12.82
CA ALA A 32 -0.28 -2.61 11.82
C ALA A 32 -1.57 -2.37 11.03
N LEU A 33 -1.54 -1.42 10.11
CA LEU A 33 -2.69 -1.05 9.29
C LEU A 33 -2.74 -1.86 8.00
N PRO A 34 -3.96 -2.17 7.52
CA PRO A 34 -4.12 -2.84 6.24
C PRO A 34 -3.77 -1.91 5.07
N TYR A 35 -3.25 -2.49 4.00
CA TYR A 35 -3.02 -1.79 2.74
C TYR A 35 -3.17 -2.72 1.55
N TYR A 36 -3.50 -2.13 0.41
CA TYR A 36 -3.52 -2.81 -0.88
C TYR A 36 -2.29 -2.44 -1.68
N ASN A 37 -1.81 -3.36 -2.48
CA ASN A 37 -0.66 -3.15 -3.34
C ASN A 37 -1.09 -3.24 -4.80
N ASP A 38 -1.16 -2.08 -5.47
CA ASP A 38 -1.50 -2.00 -6.88
C ASP A 38 -0.23 -2.08 -7.73
N LEU A 39 -0.24 -2.94 -8.72
CA LEU A 39 0.82 -3.00 -9.72
C LEU A 39 0.36 -2.30 -10.98
N LEU A 40 1.09 -1.27 -11.41
CA LEU A 40 0.74 -0.47 -12.58
C LEU A 40 1.88 -0.45 -13.60
N ALA A 41 1.54 -0.78 -14.85
CA ALA A 41 2.47 -0.58 -15.95
C ALA A 41 2.72 0.92 -16.16
N ILE A 42 3.97 1.28 -16.39
CA ILE A 42 4.41 2.66 -16.62
C ILE A 42 5.29 2.73 -17.85
N THR A 43 5.53 3.94 -18.35
CA THR A 43 6.33 4.15 -19.56
C THR A 43 7.82 4.36 -19.28
N SER A 44 8.17 4.70 -18.03
CA SER A 44 9.56 4.94 -17.62
C SER A 44 9.71 4.66 -16.14
N GLU A 45 10.88 4.19 -15.74
CA GLU A 45 11.27 4.04 -14.33
C GLU A 45 11.72 5.36 -13.68
N LYS A 46 11.82 6.43 -14.46
CA LYS A 46 12.34 7.73 -13.99
C LYS A 46 11.23 8.62 -13.46
N ASN A 47 11.51 9.27 -12.34
CA ASN A 47 10.62 10.27 -11.72
C ASN A 47 9.21 9.76 -11.51
N VAL A 48 9.09 8.54 -11.03
CA VAL A 48 7.79 7.93 -10.73
C VAL A 48 7.25 8.54 -9.43
N SER A 49 6.06 9.11 -9.50
CA SER A 49 5.40 9.69 -8.33
C SER A 49 3.89 9.43 -8.36
N VAL A 50 3.29 9.42 -7.18
CA VAL A 50 1.86 9.24 -7.01
C VAL A 50 1.26 10.46 -6.34
N LYS A 51 0.07 10.86 -6.80
CA LYS A 51 -0.69 11.96 -6.23
C LYS A 51 -2.16 11.57 -6.09
N VAL A 52 -2.75 11.80 -4.92
CA VAL A 52 -4.18 11.64 -4.73
C VAL A 52 -4.89 12.78 -5.44
N VAL A 53 -5.80 12.43 -6.33
CA VAL A 53 -6.63 13.38 -7.10
C VAL A 53 -7.89 13.73 -6.34
N SER A 54 -8.54 12.72 -5.78
CA SER A 54 -9.73 12.87 -4.95
C SER A 54 -9.88 11.69 -4.00
N SER A 55 -10.53 11.93 -2.89
CA SER A 55 -10.83 10.85 -1.94
C SER A 55 -12.07 11.20 -1.12
N SER A 56 -12.72 10.17 -0.60
CA SER A 56 -13.85 10.30 0.32
C SER A 56 -13.62 9.38 1.49
N TYR A 57 -13.90 9.85 2.69
CA TYR A 57 -13.74 9.07 3.91
C TYR A 57 -14.84 9.38 4.92
N LYS A 58 -15.01 8.47 5.86
CA LYS A 58 -15.78 8.68 7.08
C LYS A 58 -14.84 8.62 8.27
N GLU A 59 -15.09 9.43 9.28
CA GLU A 59 -14.26 9.50 10.46
C GLU A 59 -14.98 8.85 11.64
N TYR A 60 -14.22 8.05 12.41
CA TYR A 60 -14.72 7.29 13.55
C TYR A 60 -13.80 7.45 14.76
N SER A 61 -14.34 7.20 15.94
CA SER A 61 -13.51 6.98 17.13
C SER A 61 -12.74 5.67 16.96
N ALA A 62 -11.46 5.67 17.36
CA ALA A 62 -10.61 4.51 17.25
C ALA A 62 -9.78 4.29 18.51
N SER A 63 -9.77 3.05 19.00
CA SER A 63 -8.80 2.61 20.01
C SER A 63 -7.42 2.46 19.39
N ALA A 64 -6.39 2.32 20.22
CA ALA A 64 -5.03 2.12 19.74
C ALA A 64 -4.94 0.86 18.86
N VAL A 65 -4.35 1.00 17.68
CA VAL A 65 -4.10 -0.12 16.77
C VAL A 65 -2.86 -0.87 17.24
N LEU A 66 -2.89 -2.20 17.13
CA LEU A 66 -1.77 -3.05 17.52
C LEU A 66 -0.50 -2.65 16.77
N PRO A 67 0.62 -2.40 17.46
CA PRO A 67 1.90 -2.18 16.79
C PRO A 67 2.40 -3.43 16.09
N ALA A 68 2.98 -3.28 14.91
CA ALA A 68 3.67 -4.35 14.23
C ALA A 68 4.97 -4.72 14.97
N VAL A 69 5.32 -5.99 14.93
CA VAL A 69 6.56 -6.48 15.55
C VAL A 69 7.75 -6.45 14.60
N GLY A 70 7.50 -6.21 13.31
CA GLY A 70 8.49 -6.28 12.26
C GLY A 70 8.77 -7.72 11.81
N PRO A 71 9.49 -7.91 10.72
CA PRO A 71 9.84 -9.23 10.22
C PRO A 71 10.70 -10.01 11.23
N TYR A 72 10.41 -11.28 11.40
CA TYR A 72 11.21 -12.20 12.22
C TYR A 72 11.17 -13.61 11.62
N LEU A 73 12.17 -14.41 11.98
CA LEU A 73 12.24 -15.81 11.53
C LEU A 73 11.20 -16.66 12.26
N GLU A 74 10.50 -17.53 11.54
CA GLU A 74 9.52 -18.46 12.14
C GLU A 74 10.11 -19.36 13.23
N THR A 75 11.40 -19.67 13.12
CA THR A 75 12.15 -20.46 14.10
C THR A 75 12.55 -19.67 15.34
N SER A 76 12.39 -18.34 15.31
CA SER A 76 12.72 -17.46 16.42
C SER A 76 11.50 -17.17 17.28
N LYS A 77 11.75 -16.78 18.54
CA LYS A 77 10.67 -16.32 19.42
C LYS A 77 10.06 -15.04 18.83
N LYS A 78 8.71 -14.96 18.83
CA LYS A 78 8.00 -13.75 18.41
C LYS A 78 8.47 -12.55 19.25
N PRO A 79 8.89 -11.42 18.60
CA PRO A 79 9.28 -10.22 19.33
C PRO A 79 8.15 -9.63 20.17
N ALA A 80 8.51 -8.96 21.25
CA ALA A 80 7.54 -8.23 22.06
C ALA A 80 7.00 -7.02 21.29
N VAL A 81 5.74 -6.67 21.56
CA VAL A 81 5.11 -5.48 21.01
C VAL A 81 5.70 -4.23 21.68
N SER A 82 6.04 -3.24 20.89
CA SER A 82 6.51 -1.93 21.33
C SER A 82 5.86 -0.81 20.52
N GLU A 83 5.72 0.38 21.08
CA GLU A 83 5.13 1.54 20.41
C GLU A 83 6.23 2.51 19.96
N SER A 84 6.19 2.89 18.68
CA SER A 84 7.05 3.94 18.14
C SER A 84 6.51 5.34 18.48
N LYS A 85 7.23 6.37 18.04
CA LYS A 85 6.80 7.77 18.21
C LYS A 85 5.45 8.08 17.53
N VAL A 86 5.02 7.29 16.59
CA VAL A 86 3.72 7.44 15.91
C VAL A 86 2.60 7.49 16.96
N TYR A 87 2.68 6.68 18.02
CA TYR A 87 1.62 6.58 19.03
C TYR A 87 1.48 7.83 19.89
N THR A 88 2.47 8.70 19.91
CA THR A 88 2.45 9.96 20.66
C THR A 88 2.44 11.19 19.76
N THR A 89 2.36 11.01 18.46
CA THR A 89 2.34 12.10 17.47
C THR A 89 0.90 12.45 17.10
N ASN A 90 0.54 13.72 17.24
CA ASN A 90 -0.79 14.21 16.87
C ASN A 90 -0.88 14.44 15.37
N SER A 91 -0.98 13.38 14.62
CA SER A 91 -1.20 13.41 13.17
C SER A 91 -1.76 12.07 12.70
N PHE A 92 -2.41 12.07 11.54
CA PHE A 92 -2.89 10.84 10.92
C PHE A 92 -1.72 10.04 10.34
N TYR A 93 -1.72 8.73 10.62
CA TYR A 93 -0.75 7.77 10.14
C TYR A 93 -1.45 6.68 9.32
N PRO A 94 -0.93 6.23 8.16
CA PRO A 94 0.23 6.82 7.48
C PRO A 94 -0.06 8.25 6.98
N ALA A 95 0.97 9.05 6.79
CA ALA A 95 0.81 10.45 6.41
C ALA A 95 0.13 10.63 5.05
N SER A 96 0.30 9.66 4.15
CA SER A 96 -0.34 9.62 2.83
C SER A 96 -1.09 8.32 2.65
N THR A 97 -2.23 8.37 1.97
CA THR A 97 -3.02 7.18 1.63
C THR A 97 -2.47 6.41 0.43
N THR A 98 -1.55 7.00 -0.31
CA THR A 98 -0.89 6.36 -1.45
C THR A 98 0.61 6.59 -1.38
N GLN A 99 1.37 5.55 -1.75
CA GLN A 99 2.84 5.61 -1.74
C GLN A 99 3.39 4.69 -2.81
N VAL A 100 4.36 5.19 -3.60
CA VAL A 100 5.15 4.32 -4.47
C VAL A 100 6.10 3.51 -3.60
N GLU A 101 5.94 2.20 -3.58
CA GLU A 101 6.80 1.30 -2.82
C GLU A 101 8.01 0.83 -3.60
N GLY A 102 7.88 0.72 -4.91
CA GLY A 102 8.96 0.28 -5.74
C GLY A 102 8.67 0.44 -7.21
N VAL A 103 9.74 0.45 -7.98
CA VAL A 103 9.71 0.49 -9.45
C VAL A 103 10.60 -0.64 -9.91
N ASN A 104 10.08 -1.49 -10.80
CA ASN A 104 10.77 -2.66 -11.30
C ASN A 104 10.48 -2.83 -12.78
N THR A 105 11.16 -3.81 -13.39
CA THR A 105 10.98 -4.15 -14.79
C THR A 105 10.71 -5.64 -14.92
N TYR A 106 9.66 -5.99 -15.65
CA TYR A 106 9.37 -7.36 -16.03
C TYR A 106 9.50 -7.47 -17.55
N ARG A 107 10.50 -8.22 -18.02
CA ARG A 107 10.78 -8.42 -19.46
C ARG A 107 10.77 -7.12 -20.27
N SER A 108 11.52 -6.13 -19.78
CA SER A 108 11.63 -4.77 -20.35
C SER A 108 10.35 -3.92 -20.21
N LEU A 109 9.31 -4.40 -19.51
CA LEU A 109 8.15 -3.60 -19.15
C LEU A 109 8.36 -2.99 -17.76
N PRO A 110 8.51 -1.67 -17.64
CA PRO A 110 8.58 -1.05 -16.33
C PRO A 110 7.20 -1.03 -15.68
N TYR A 111 7.18 -1.25 -14.38
CA TYR A 111 5.97 -1.17 -13.57
C TYR A 111 6.27 -0.59 -12.18
N ALA A 112 5.27 0.03 -11.60
CA ALA A 112 5.34 0.55 -10.25
C ALA A 112 4.42 -0.23 -9.32
N SER A 113 4.87 -0.39 -8.09
CA SER A 113 4.07 -0.91 -6.99
C SER A 113 3.62 0.26 -6.13
N VAL A 114 2.30 0.44 -6.01
CA VAL A 114 1.69 1.51 -5.23
C VAL A 114 0.94 0.92 -4.05
N ALA A 115 1.33 1.30 -2.84
CA ALA A 115 0.59 0.97 -1.64
C ALA A 115 -0.57 1.94 -1.47
N VAL A 116 -1.77 1.40 -1.19
CA VAL A 116 -2.98 2.18 -0.93
C VAL A 116 -3.48 1.84 0.47
N TYR A 117 -3.50 2.84 1.35
CA TYR A 117 -3.91 2.69 2.74
C TYR A 117 -5.35 3.19 2.92
N PRO A 118 -6.33 2.28 3.07
CA PRO A 118 -7.72 2.70 3.21
C PRO A 118 -8.06 3.24 4.60
N ILE A 119 -7.17 3.08 5.56
CA ILE A 119 -7.38 3.51 6.94
C ILE A 119 -6.18 4.33 7.41
N GLN A 120 -6.46 5.53 7.91
CA GLN A 120 -5.49 6.35 8.64
C GLN A 120 -5.97 6.52 10.09
N ILE A 121 -5.06 6.51 11.03
CA ILE A 121 -5.37 6.72 12.44
C ILE A 121 -4.58 7.89 13.01
N ASN A 122 -5.20 8.63 13.92
CA ASN A 122 -4.52 9.59 14.77
C ASN A 122 -4.53 9.06 16.21
N PRO A 123 -3.40 8.58 16.72
CA PRO A 123 -3.35 7.93 18.03
C PRO A 123 -3.61 8.89 19.19
N VAL A 124 -3.34 10.18 19.01
CA VAL A 124 -3.51 11.20 20.06
C VAL A 124 -4.97 11.62 20.17
N THR A 125 -5.62 11.93 19.06
CA THR A 125 -7.05 12.31 19.04
C THR A 125 -7.98 11.10 19.11
N LYS A 126 -7.44 9.89 18.95
CA LYS A 126 -8.21 8.63 18.89
C LYS A 126 -9.28 8.65 17.81
N ARG A 127 -8.90 9.09 16.63
CA ARG A 127 -9.77 9.16 15.46
C ARG A 127 -9.19 8.30 14.32
N ALA A 128 -10.07 7.69 13.54
CA ALA A 128 -9.73 6.95 12.34
C ALA A 128 -10.47 7.52 11.15
N ARG A 129 -9.78 7.66 10.04
CA ARG A 129 -10.37 7.95 8.73
C ARG A 129 -10.43 6.66 7.93
N CYS A 130 -11.64 6.26 7.56
CA CYS A 130 -11.88 5.07 6.74
C CYS A 130 -12.30 5.52 5.35
N TYR A 131 -11.41 5.35 4.38
CA TYR A 131 -11.64 5.82 3.01
C TYR A 131 -12.58 4.87 2.29
N THR A 132 -13.62 5.43 1.69
CA THR A 132 -14.58 4.71 0.85
C THR A 132 -14.19 4.78 -0.62
N LYS A 133 -13.39 5.79 -1.00
CA LYS A 133 -12.89 5.98 -2.35
C LYS A 133 -11.58 6.74 -2.32
N ILE A 134 -10.60 6.26 -3.07
CA ILE A 134 -9.32 6.94 -3.30
C ILE A 134 -9.06 6.90 -4.81
N THR A 135 -8.94 8.06 -5.41
CA THR A 135 -8.54 8.20 -6.80
C THR A 135 -7.16 8.84 -6.84
N TYR A 136 -6.21 8.16 -7.45
CA TYR A 136 -4.84 8.65 -7.53
C TYR A 136 -4.33 8.64 -8.97
N ARG A 137 -3.29 9.42 -9.20
CA ARG A 137 -2.58 9.48 -10.48
C ARG A 137 -1.12 9.12 -10.27
N LEU A 138 -0.64 8.19 -11.06
CA LEU A 138 0.75 7.83 -11.14
C LEU A 138 1.37 8.55 -12.33
N THR A 139 2.47 9.25 -12.12
CA THR A 139 3.20 9.95 -13.18
C THR A 139 4.65 9.46 -13.25
N CYS A 140 5.22 9.50 -14.43
CA CYS A 140 6.62 9.21 -14.67
C CYS A 140 7.07 10.00 -15.89
N ASP A 141 8.37 9.99 -16.16
CA ASP A 141 8.87 10.55 -17.41
C ASP A 141 8.30 9.79 -18.61
N SER A 142 7.74 10.51 -19.59
CA SER A 142 7.25 9.89 -20.80
C SER A 142 8.43 9.49 -21.68
N LYS A 143 8.56 8.21 -21.97
CA LYS A 143 9.62 7.74 -22.85
C LYS A 143 9.41 6.37 -23.47
N ASP A 144 10.26 6.11 -24.28
CA ASP A 144 10.67 5.08 -25.23
C ASP A 144 10.77 3.65 -24.69
N GLY A 145 10.54 3.42 -23.39
CA GLY A 145 10.70 2.14 -22.73
C GLY A 145 9.80 1.01 -23.25
N LEU A 146 8.75 1.35 -23.98
CA LEU A 146 7.82 0.39 -24.53
C LEU A 146 8.08 0.00 -25.99
N LYS A 147 9.09 0.60 -26.63
CA LYS A 147 9.35 0.40 -28.08
C LYS A 147 9.65 -1.04 -28.50
N ASN A 148 10.17 -1.85 -27.60
CA ASN A 148 10.60 -3.22 -27.89
C ASN A 148 9.67 -4.31 -27.37
N LEU A 149 8.46 -3.96 -26.96
CA LEU A 149 7.53 -4.93 -26.35
C LEU A 149 6.75 -5.76 -27.37
N LYS A 150 6.76 -5.39 -28.64
CA LYS A 150 6.01 -6.08 -29.70
C LYS A 150 6.30 -7.59 -29.75
N SER A 151 7.58 -7.95 -29.71
CA SER A 151 8.02 -9.35 -29.73
C SER A 151 7.76 -10.13 -28.43
N ARG A 152 7.31 -9.45 -27.40
CA ARG A 152 7.10 -10.04 -26.06
C ARG A 152 5.65 -9.98 -25.58
N LYS A 153 4.73 -9.50 -26.43
CA LYS A 153 3.33 -9.32 -26.05
C LYS A 153 2.70 -10.60 -25.51
N GLU A 154 2.91 -11.73 -26.14
CA GLU A 154 2.38 -13.03 -25.71
C GLU A 154 2.91 -13.45 -24.33
N SER A 155 4.19 -13.20 -24.07
CA SER A 155 4.79 -13.55 -22.77
C SER A 155 4.38 -12.61 -21.64
N LEU A 156 3.77 -11.48 -21.97
CA LEU A 156 3.27 -10.52 -20.98
C LEU A 156 1.79 -10.74 -20.61
N GLU A 157 1.06 -11.59 -21.31
CA GLU A 157 -0.37 -11.84 -21.04
C GLU A 157 -0.61 -12.34 -19.61
N SER A 158 0.23 -13.22 -19.09
CA SER A 158 0.13 -13.67 -17.70
C SER A 158 0.43 -12.55 -16.68
N PHE A 159 1.30 -11.62 -17.04
CA PHE A 159 1.60 -10.46 -16.22
C PHE A 159 0.44 -9.46 -16.18
N LYS A 160 -0.31 -9.31 -17.29
CA LYS A 160 -1.52 -8.48 -17.34
C LYS A 160 -2.53 -8.84 -16.27
N GLU A 161 -2.66 -10.12 -15.93
CA GLU A 161 -3.65 -10.60 -14.96
C GLU A 161 -3.42 -10.03 -13.56
N ILE A 162 -2.17 -9.68 -13.22
CA ILE A 162 -1.82 -9.12 -11.91
C ILE A 162 -1.71 -7.60 -11.91
N LEU A 163 -1.79 -6.94 -13.08
CA LEU A 163 -1.71 -5.49 -13.18
C LEU A 163 -3.06 -4.84 -12.84
N SER A 164 -3.01 -3.72 -12.14
CA SER A 164 -4.18 -2.87 -11.88
C SER A 164 -4.60 -2.07 -13.11
N ASN A 165 -3.72 -1.94 -14.11
CA ASN A 165 -3.96 -1.22 -15.35
C ASN A 165 -3.61 -2.07 -16.60
N PRO A 166 -4.19 -3.26 -16.77
CA PRO A 166 -3.80 -4.20 -17.83
C PRO A 166 -3.94 -3.60 -19.26
N LYS A 167 -4.89 -2.69 -19.45
CA LYS A 167 -5.11 -2.01 -20.73
C LYS A 167 -3.92 -1.15 -21.17
N ALA A 168 -3.01 -0.80 -20.28
CA ALA A 168 -1.78 -0.09 -20.64
C ALA A 168 -0.90 -0.92 -21.59
N ILE A 169 -0.94 -2.26 -21.49
CA ILE A 169 -0.23 -3.15 -22.38
C ILE A 169 -0.90 -3.19 -23.77
N ASP A 170 -2.24 -3.17 -23.79
CA ASP A 170 -3.01 -3.22 -25.04
C ASP A 170 -2.84 -1.94 -25.88
N ASN A 171 -2.54 -0.82 -25.22
CA ASN A 171 -2.32 0.47 -25.86
C ASN A 171 -0.92 0.62 -26.47
N LEU A 172 -0.07 -0.39 -26.35
CA LEU A 172 1.20 -0.42 -27.06
C LEU A 172 0.88 -0.56 -28.56
N LYS A 173 0.86 0.57 -29.25
CA LYS A 173 0.61 0.58 -30.68
C LYS A 173 1.70 -0.23 -31.39
N ASP A 174 1.25 -1.05 -32.30
CA ASP A 174 2.11 -1.67 -33.29
C ASP A 174 2.63 -0.55 -34.22
N GLU A 175 3.74 0.02 -33.87
CA GLU A 175 4.51 0.83 -34.80
C GLU A 175 5.45 -0.07 -35.62
#